data_595731c805abb7413965167f62de8e45
#
_entry.id   595731c805abb7413965167f62de8e45
#
_cell.length_a   1.000
_cell.length_b   1.000
_cell.length_c   1.000
_cell.angle_alpha   90.00
_cell.angle_beta   90.00
_cell.angle_gamma   90.00
#
_symmetry.space_group_name_H-M   'P 1'
#
loop_
_entity.id
_entity.type
_entity.pdbx_description
1 polymer ?
#
loop_
_entity_poly.entity_id
_entity_poly.type
_entity_poly.pdbx_seq_one_letter_code
_entity_poly.pdbx_strand_id
1 'polypeptide(L)'
;MQRYRWISLFIIIGIIHGGSDDSVLGYFTESTSKILLNQSNQLILGSAALAALAATQVDHQVKSYAQTKGLLPDNISHFGDMYGGSWGHWILLSSILVTSLDDGEKAELSEKMEFATLAMITNVVVTEGMKRGFGRKRPNGSCCKSFPSGHTSHSFTIATIVNELYGDQIGIAAYCLAALVAASRINDNKHYLSDVIFGAGLGTAVGRGFALSYNNRIKENIPSPQLFLKIYIPLN
;
A
#
# COMPACT_ATOMS: atom_id res chain seq x y z
N MET A 1 8.07 14.65 -27.53
CA MET A 1 8.87 13.85 -26.56
C MET A 1 9.16 14.70 -25.34
N GLN A 2 8.31 14.71 -24.32
CA GLN A 2 8.58 15.40 -23.05
C GLN A 2 9.08 14.37 -22.05
N ARG A 3 10.36 14.48 -21.69
CA ARG A 3 10.98 13.72 -20.60
C ARG A 3 10.51 14.33 -19.29
N TYR A 4 9.58 13.69 -18.60
CA TYR A 4 9.31 13.96 -17.21
C TYR A 4 10.52 13.48 -16.40
N ARG A 5 11.36 14.43 -15.98
CA ARG A 5 12.40 14.20 -14.97
C ARG A 5 11.67 13.98 -13.63
N TRP A 6 11.67 12.74 -13.17
CA TRP A 6 11.27 12.41 -11.81
C TRP A 6 12.26 13.08 -10.86
N ILE A 7 11.80 14.05 -10.11
CA ILE A 7 12.54 14.59 -8.98
C ILE A 7 12.44 13.52 -7.91
N SER A 8 13.53 12.76 -7.75
CA SER A 8 13.68 11.79 -6.66
C SER A 8 13.82 12.58 -5.37
N LEU A 9 12.73 12.72 -4.62
CA LEU A 9 12.78 13.24 -3.28
C LEU A 9 13.44 12.16 -2.40
N PHE A 10 14.75 12.30 -2.13
CA PHE A 10 15.43 11.47 -1.13
C PHE A 10 15.00 11.94 0.25
N ILE A 11 14.08 11.19 0.87
CA ILE A 11 13.80 11.31 2.30
C ILE A 11 14.96 10.61 3.01
N ILE A 12 15.90 11.38 3.54
CA ILE A 12 16.93 10.85 4.44
C ILE A 12 16.28 10.66 5.80
N ILE A 13 15.93 9.43 6.14
CA ILE A 13 15.50 9.05 7.48
C ILE A 13 16.77 8.92 8.32
N GLY A 14 17.05 9.96 9.11
CA GLY A 14 18.12 9.91 10.13
C GLY A 14 17.67 9.04 11.30
N ILE A 15 18.18 7.83 11.41
CA ILE A 15 17.98 6.95 12.57
C ILE A 15 18.91 7.46 13.67
N ILE A 16 18.37 8.12 14.70
CA ILE A 16 19.12 8.40 15.93
C ILE A 16 18.96 7.18 16.84
N HIS A 17 20.05 6.48 17.08
CA HIS A 17 20.15 5.36 18.01
C HIS A 17 19.97 5.85 19.45
N GLY A 18 18.83 5.60 20.04
CA GLY A 18 18.63 5.55 21.49
C GLY A 18 18.31 4.09 21.85
N GLY A 19 19.18 3.47 22.63
CA GLY A 19 19.11 2.05 22.92
C GLY A 19 17.92 1.68 23.80
N SER A 20 16.96 1.02 23.20
CA SER A 20 15.95 0.13 23.74
C SER A 20 15.26 -0.55 22.56
N ASP A 21 14.58 -1.68 22.78
CA ASP A 21 13.77 -2.40 21.76
C ASP A 21 12.65 -1.54 21.13
N ASP A 22 12.46 -0.32 21.59
CA ASP A 22 11.47 0.68 21.15
C ASP A 22 11.92 1.50 19.93
N SER A 23 12.99 1.08 19.24
CA SER A 23 13.49 1.77 18.05
C SER A 23 12.55 1.60 16.83
N VAL A 24 12.59 2.56 15.89
CA VAL A 24 11.90 2.43 14.56
C VAL A 24 12.27 1.11 13.90
N LEU A 25 13.51 0.64 14.06
CA LEU A 25 13.97 -0.64 13.53
C LEU A 25 13.29 -1.83 14.22
N GLY A 26 13.11 -1.77 15.55
CA GLY A 26 12.37 -2.78 16.32
C GLY A 26 10.92 -2.89 15.81
N TYR A 27 10.23 -1.77 15.70
CA TYR A 27 8.87 -1.71 15.15
C TYR A 27 8.78 -2.24 13.72
N PHE A 28 9.72 -1.86 12.87
CA PHE A 28 9.78 -2.32 11.48
C PHE A 28 10.00 -3.84 11.39
N THR A 29 10.93 -4.39 12.20
CA THR A 29 11.23 -5.84 12.20
C THR A 29 10.07 -6.65 12.77
N GLU A 30 9.44 -6.18 13.85
CA GLU A 30 8.24 -6.79 14.40
C GLU A 30 7.10 -6.80 13.38
N SER A 31 6.79 -5.64 12.79
CA SER A 31 5.70 -5.49 11.80
C SER A 31 5.92 -6.38 10.58
N THR A 32 7.14 -6.39 10.04
CA THR A 32 7.49 -7.23 8.89
C THR A 32 7.43 -8.72 9.22
N SER A 33 7.81 -9.13 10.44
CA SER A 33 7.65 -10.50 10.89
C SER A 33 6.17 -10.90 10.95
N LYS A 34 5.30 -10.03 11.43
CA LYS A 34 3.84 -10.27 11.49
C LYS A 34 3.19 -10.41 10.12
N ILE A 35 3.75 -9.80 9.06
CA ILE A 35 3.25 -10.01 7.68
C ILE A 35 3.33 -11.50 7.31
N LEU A 36 4.40 -12.17 7.68
CA LEU A 36 4.67 -13.57 7.27
C LEU A 36 4.28 -14.60 8.33
N LEU A 37 4.42 -14.27 9.63
CA LEU A 37 4.30 -15.24 10.72
C LEU A 37 2.93 -15.20 11.41
N ASN A 38 2.15 -14.13 11.26
CA ASN A 38 0.81 -14.08 11.83
C ASN A 38 -0.14 -15.02 11.06
N GLN A 39 -0.84 -15.91 11.77
CA GLN A 39 -1.71 -16.92 11.17
C GLN A 39 -2.77 -16.33 10.24
N SER A 40 -3.43 -15.24 10.63
CA SER A 40 -4.44 -14.58 9.78
C SER A 40 -3.84 -14.02 8.52
N ASN A 41 -2.62 -13.46 8.58
CA ASN A 41 -1.92 -12.96 7.40
C ASN A 41 -1.46 -14.09 6.47
N GLN A 42 -1.04 -15.23 7.03
CA GLN A 42 -0.74 -16.43 6.24
C GLN A 42 -1.97 -16.93 5.48
N LEU A 43 -3.15 -16.91 6.12
CA LEU A 43 -4.40 -17.26 5.46
C LEU A 43 -4.76 -16.25 4.35
N ILE A 44 -4.58 -14.95 4.58
CA ILE A 44 -4.82 -13.92 3.56
C ILE A 44 -3.86 -14.11 2.37
N LEU A 45 -2.57 -14.25 2.61
CA LEU A 45 -1.57 -14.43 1.54
C LEU A 45 -1.78 -15.76 0.81
N GLY A 46 -2.03 -16.84 1.54
CA GLY A 46 -2.27 -18.16 0.98
C GLY A 46 -3.54 -18.19 0.12
N SER A 47 -4.65 -17.65 0.64
CA SER A 47 -5.91 -17.58 -0.13
C SER A 47 -5.76 -16.67 -1.36
N ALA A 48 -5.09 -15.53 -1.23
CA ALA A 48 -4.82 -14.64 -2.37
C ALA A 48 -3.93 -15.32 -3.43
N ALA A 49 -2.93 -16.09 -3.02
CA ALA A 49 -2.07 -16.85 -3.93
C ALA A 49 -2.86 -17.93 -4.67
N LEU A 50 -3.68 -18.70 -3.96
CA LEU A 50 -4.54 -19.73 -4.56
C LEU A 50 -5.58 -19.13 -5.50
N ALA A 51 -6.24 -18.05 -5.09
CA ALA A 51 -7.22 -17.35 -5.92
C ALA A 51 -6.55 -16.72 -7.16
N ALA A 52 -5.37 -16.13 -7.02
CA ALA A 52 -4.61 -15.60 -8.16
C ALA A 52 -4.20 -16.72 -9.13
N LEU A 53 -3.75 -17.86 -8.61
CA LEU A 53 -3.41 -19.04 -9.43
C LEU A 53 -4.64 -19.53 -10.20
N ALA A 54 -5.79 -19.68 -9.56
CA ALA A 54 -7.05 -20.02 -10.23
C ALA A 54 -7.45 -18.98 -11.29
N ALA A 55 -7.30 -17.68 -10.96
CA ALA A 55 -7.62 -16.59 -11.87
C ALA A 55 -6.75 -16.56 -13.14
N THR A 56 -5.55 -17.16 -13.13
CA THR A 56 -4.72 -17.26 -14.34
C THR A 56 -5.43 -17.98 -15.48
N GLN A 57 -6.35 -18.92 -15.17
CA GLN A 57 -7.11 -19.67 -16.16
C GLN A 57 -8.08 -18.78 -16.96
N VAL A 58 -8.52 -17.69 -16.39
CA VAL A 58 -9.49 -16.74 -16.99
C VAL A 58 -8.88 -15.38 -17.33
N ASP A 59 -7.60 -15.15 -17.08
CA ASP A 59 -6.91 -13.88 -17.32
C ASP A 59 -7.12 -13.35 -18.75
N HIS A 60 -7.00 -14.22 -19.75
CA HIS A 60 -7.19 -13.84 -21.17
C HIS A 60 -8.64 -13.53 -21.52
N GLN A 61 -9.60 -14.23 -20.92
CA GLN A 61 -11.02 -14.00 -21.13
C GLN A 61 -11.43 -12.66 -20.52
N VAL A 62 -11.01 -12.41 -19.26
CA VAL A 62 -11.28 -11.14 -18.56
C VAL A 62 -10.63 -9.96 -19.30
N LYS A 63 -9.37 -10.12 -19.73
CA LYS A 63 -8.69 -9.13 -20.56
C LYS A 63 -9.49 -8.82 -21.83
N SER A 64 -9.87 -9.87 -22.59
CA SER A 64 -10.61 -9.70 -23.84
C SER A 64 -11.94 -8.98 -23.59
N TYR A 65 -12.69 -9.38 -22.56
CA TYR A 65 -13.93 -8.73 -22.18
C TYR A 65 -13.72 -7.25 -21.83
N ALA A 66 -12.74 -6.96 -20.98
CA ALA A 66 -12.42 -5.59 -20.55
C ALA A 66 -12.05 -4.67 -21.74
N GLN A 67 -11.30 -5.20 -22.72
CA GLN A 67 -10.88 -4.42 -23.87
C GLN A 67 -11.99 -4.25 -24.95
N THR A 68 -12.99 -5.13 -24.98
CA THR A 68 -14.08 -5.05 -25.97
C THR A 68 -15.33 -4.35 -25.45
N LYS A 69 -15.64 -4.50 -24.17
CA LYS A 69 -16.85 -3.96 -23.53
C LYS A 69 -16.58 -2.79 -22.60
N GLY A 70 -15.35 -2.67 -22.09
CA GLY A 70 -15.01 -1.81 -20.96
C GLY A 70 -15.51 -2.39 -19.63
N LEU A 71 -14.80 -2.09 -18.54
CA LEU A 71 -15.27 -2.37 -17.17
C LEU A 71 -15.73 -1.09 -16.50
N LEU A 72 -15.07 0.03 -16.82
CA LEU A 72 -15.28 1.34 -16.21
C LEU A 72 -15.28 2.42 -17.29
N PRO A 73 -16.04 3.51 -17.10
CA PRO A 73 -15.87 4.72 -17.88
C PRO A 73 -14.44 5.28 -17.74
N ASP A 74 -13.93 5.92 -18.79
CA ASP A 74 -12.52 6.39 -18.85
C ASP A 74 -12.16 7.34 -17.71
N ASN A 75 -13.06 8.25 -17.34
CA ASN A 75 -12.84 9.18 -16.23
C ASN A 75 -12.72 8.46 -14.88
N ILE A 76 -13.49 7.40 -14.66
CA ILE A 76 -13.44 6.60 -13.43
C ILE A 76 -12.16 5.74 -13.43
N SER A 77 -11.79 5.17 -14.58
CA SER A 77 -10.53 4.43 -14.70
C SER A 77 -9.32 5.32 -14.44
N HIS A 78 -9.33 6.52 -15.01
CA HIS A 78 -8.27 7.52 -14.79
C HIS A 78 -8.17 7.94 -13.31
N PHE A 79 -9.30 8.17 -12.65
CA PHE A 79 -9.32 8.43 -11.21
C PHE A 79 -8.69 7.27 -10.42
N GLY A 80 -9.01 6.02 -10.76
CA GLY A 80 -8.41 4.83 -10.15
C GLY A 80 -6.90 4.76 -10.36
N ASP A 81 -6.39 5.15 -11.54
CA ASP A 81 -4.96 5.24 -11.81
C ASP A 81 -4.26 6.29 -10.95
N MET A 82 -4.83 7.49 -10.87
CA MET A 82 -4.30 8.58 -10.06
C MET A 82 -4.26 8.21 -8.57
N TYR A 83 -5.37 7.72 -8.04
CA TYR A 83 -5.49 7.35 -6.63
C TYR A 83 -4.52 6.22 -6.26
N GLY A 84 -4.51 5.13 -7.02
CA GLY A 84 -3.64 3.97 -6.78
C GLY A 84 -2.16 4.25 -7.05
N GLY A 85 -1.84 5.27 -7.85
CA GLY A 85 -0.47 5.63 -8.21
C GLY A 85 0.23 6.52 -7.19
N SER A 86 -0.31 7.67 -6.88
CA SER A 86 0.37 8.66 -6.05
C SER A 86 -0.54 9.47 -5.14
N TRP A 87 -1.80 9.71 -5.49
CA TRP A 87 -2.67 10.56 -4.70
C TRP A 87 -3.18 9.91 -3.42
N GLY A 88 -3.40 8.57 -3.44
CA GLY A 88 -3.96 7.87 -2.30
C GLY A 88 -3.14 8.02 -1.02
N HIS A 89 -1.80 7.92 -1.11
CA HIS A 89 -0.97 8.09 0.08
C HIS A 89 -0.92 9.54 0.58
N TRP A 90 -0.95 10.54 -0.32
CA TRP A 90 -1.01 11.93 0.10
C TRP A 90 -2.33 12.26 0.79
N ILE A 91 -3.44 11.71 0.30
CA ILE A 91 -4.75 11.82 0.95
C ILE A 91 -4.71 11.19 2.33
N LEU A 92 -4.15 9.97 2.45
CA LEU A 92 -3.99 9.28 3.74
C LEU A 92 -3.16 10.11 4.73
N LEU A 93 -1.96 10.53 4.34
CA LEU A 93 -1.08 11.29 5.23
C LEU A 93 -1.69 12.64 5.63
N SER A 94 -2.36 13.31 4.69
CA SER A 94 -3.07 14.56 4.98
C SER A 94 -4.26 14.35 5.93
N SER A 95 -5.01 13.25 5.78
CA SER A 95 -6.11 12.92 6.69
C SER A 95 -5.62 12.65 8.11
N ILE A 96 -4.52 11.89 8.26
CA ILE A 96 -3.88 11.64 9.55
C ILE A 96 -3.45 12.96 10.20
N LEU A 97 -2.81 13.84 9.42
CA LEU A 97 -2.37 15.14 9.93
C LEU A 97 -3.56 15.98 10.42
N VAL A 98 -4.60 16.12 9.61
CA VAL A 98 -5.76 16.96 9.95
C VAL A 98 -6.48 16.41 11.18
N THR A 99 -6.77 15.13 11.25
CA THR A 99 -7.49 14.53 12.38
C THR A 99 -6.69 14.61 13.68
N SER A 100 -5.38 14.36 13.64
CA SER A 100 -4.55 14.42 14.85
C SER A 100 -4.25 15.84 15.33
N LEU A 101 -4.34 16.86 14.48
CA LEU A 101 -4.23 18.26 14.90
C LEU A 101 -5.49 18.73 15.65
N ASP A 102 -6.66 18.23 15.27
CA ASP A 102 -7.92 18.52 15.92
C ASP A 102 -7.99 17.94 17.34
N ASP A 103 -7.47 16.72 17.51
CA ASP A 103 -7.42 16.02 18.80
C ASP A 103 -6.34 16.57 19.75
N GLY A 104 -5.41 17.39 19.29
CA GLY A 104 -4.35 18.03 20.11
C GLY A 104 -3.22 17.09 20.58
N GLU A 105 -3.21 15.81 20.19
CA GLU A 105 -2.28 14.79 20.65
C GLU A 105 -1.11 14.59 19.67
N LYS A 106 -0.03 15.34 19.85
CA LYS A 106 1.18 15.25 19.00
C LYS A 106 1.87 13.89 19.03
N ALA A 107 1.79 13.16 20.14
CA ALA A 107 2.37 11.82 20.26
C ALA A 107 1.65 10.84 19.33
N GLU A 108 0.34 10.86 19.33
CA GLU A 108 -0.51 10.01 18.50
C GLU A 108 -0.31 10.29 17.00
N LEU A 109 -0.11 11.56 16.62
CA LEU A 109 0.24 11.93 15.24
C LEU A 109 1.51 11.22 14.77
N SER A 110 2.57 11.22 15.60
CA SER A 110 3.84 10.58 15.26
C SER A 110 3.67 9.08 15.02
N GLU A 111 2.91 8.41 15.88
CA GLU A 111 2.65 6.97 15.80
C GLU A 111 1.84 6.58 14.56
N LYS A 112 0.76 7.32 14.28
CA LYS A 112 -0.07 7.12 13.09
C LYS A 112 0.72 7.36 11.80
N MET A 113 1.55 8.41 11.77
CA MET A 113 2.41 8.72 10.62
C MET A 113 3.50 7.67 10.40
N GLU A 114 4.13 7.18 11.48
CA GLU A 114 5.12 6.10 11.42
C GLU A 114 4.49 4.81 10.89
N PHE A 115 3.35 4.41 11.46
CA PHE A 115 2.58 3.25 11.01
C PHE A 115 2.27 3.33 9.52
N ALA A 116 1.63 4.41 9.08
CA ALA A 116 1.23 4.59 7.69
C ALA A 116 2.44 4.60 6.75
N THR A 117 3.47 5.38 7.07
CA THR A 117 4.65 5.55 6.20
C THR A 117 5.44 4.25 6.04
N LEU A 118 5.70 3.54 7.14
CA LEU A 118 6.48 2.30 7.09
C LEU A 118 5.71 1.17 6.40
N ALA A 119 4.40 1.04 6.62
CA ALA A 119 3.57 0.08 5.89
C ALA A 119 3.59 0.34 4.38
N MET A 120 3.48 1.61 3.97
CA MET A 120 3.49 2.03 2.57
C MET A 120 4.86 1.78 1.90
N ILE A 121 5.96 2.14 2.56
CA ILE A 121 7.33 1.88 2.07
C ILE A 121 7.54 0.38 1.91
N THR A 122 7.16 -0.42 2.91
CA THR A 122 7.30 -1.88 2.87
C THR A 122 6.51 -2.47 1.70
N ASN A 123 5.27 -2.01 1.50
CA ASN A 123 4.47 -2.46 0.36
C ASN A 123 5.15 -2.17 -0.98
N VAL A 124 5.71 -0.98 -1.16
CA VAL A 124 6.43 -0.62 -2.39
C VAL A 124 7.66 -1.50 -2.59
N VAL A 125 8.48 -1.70 -1.55
CA VAL A 125 9.70 -2.52 -1.62
C VAL A 125 9.38 -3.96 -1.98
N VAL A 126 8.41 -4.57 -1.28
CA VAL A 126 7.99 -5.96 -1.54
C VAL A 126 7.41 -6.10 -2.94
N THR A 127 6.52 -5.18 -3.34
CA THR A 127 5.88 -5.22 -4.66
C THR A 127 6.91 -5.08 -5.80
N GLU A 128 7.83 -4.11 -5.71
CA GLU A 128 8.87 -3.93 -6.73
C GLU A 128 9.90 -5.07 -6.74
N GLY A 129 10.22 -5.65 -5.57
CA GLY A 129 11.03 -6.86 -5.48
C GLY A 129 10.38 -8.04 -6.20
N MET A 130 9.10 -8.28 -5.94
CA MET A 130 8.33 -9.34 -6.61
C MET A 130 8.22 -9.12 -8.12
N LYS A 131 7.97 -7.89 -8.57
CA LYS A 131 7.92 -7.57 -10.01
C LYS A 131 9.21 -7.93 -10.73
N ARG A 132 10.36 -7.66 -10.10
CA ARG A 132 11.68 -8.00 -10.65
C ARG A 132 11.90 -9.51 -10.64
N GLY A 133 11.47 -10.21 -9.58
CA GLY A 133 11.62 -11.65 -9.47
C GLY A 133 10.77 -12.44 -10.48
N PHE A 134 9.50 -12.03 -10.66
CA PHE A 134 8.56 -12.71 -11.56
C PHE A 134 8.72 -12.30 -13.03
N GLY A 135 9.08 -11.07 -13.32
CA GLY A 135 9.30 -10.58 -14.68
C GLY A 135 8.12 -10.77 -15.64
N ARG A 136 6.87 -10.80 -15.15
CA ARG A 136 5.67 -11.09 -15.96
C ARG A 136 5.38 -9.95 -16.95
N LYS A 137 5.16 -10.28 -18.24
CA LYS A 137 4.70 -9.32 -19.24
C LYS A 137 3.29 -8.84 -18.94
N ARG A 138 3.04 -7.56 -19.18
CA ARG A 138 1.71 -6.95 -19.03
C ARG A 138 0.77 -7.36 -20.17
N PRO A 139 -0.56 -7.32 -19.95
CA PRO A 139 -1.52 -7.65 -20.98
C PRO A 139 -1.45 -6.72 -22.20
N ASN A 140 -0.99 -5.46 -22.06
CA ASN A 140 -0.77 -4.53 -23.17
C ASN A 140 0.54 -4.75 -23.93
N GLY A 141 1.31 -5.80 -23.61
CA GLY A 141 2.57 -6.16 -24.27
C GLY A 141 3.81 -5.48 -23.69
N SER A 142 3.69 -4.49 -22.80
CA SER A 142 4.85 -3.88 -22.16
C SER A 142 5.52 -4.85 -21.17
N CYS A 143 6.85 -4.85 -21.12
CA CYS A 143 7.63 -5.71 -20.24
C CYS A 143 7.80 -5.04 -18.87
N CYS A 144 7.91 -5.74 -17.90
CA CYS A 144 8.02 -7.07 -17.33
C CYS A 144 7.66 -6.90 -15.86
N LYS A 145 6.65 -6.02 -15.61
CA LYS A 145 6.25 -5.55 -14.28
C LYS A 145 4.74 -5.74 -14.05
N SER A 146 4.17 -6.86 -14.55
CA SER A 146 2.75 -7.12 -14.39
C SER A 146 2.41 -7.64 -13.00
N PHE A 147 3.15 -8.64 -12.49
CA PHE A 147 2.83 -9.30 -11.23
C PHE A 147 3.77 -8.88 -10.09
N PRO A 148 3.21 -8.57 -8.93
CA PRO A 148 1.82 -8.25 -8.64
C PRO A 148 1.43 -6.82 -9.06
N SER A 149 0.12 -6.48 -9.03
CA SER A 149 -0.35 -5.13 -9.29
C SER A 149 0.02 -4.18 -8.15
N GLY A 150 0.92 -3.22 -8.43
CA GLY A 150 1.38 -2.27 -7.42
C GLY A 150 0.30 -1.26 -7.01
N HIS A 151 -0.49 -0.73 -7.95
CA HIS A 151 -1.59 0.18 -7.64
C HIS A 151 -2.63 -0.49 -6.75
N THR A 152 -2.97 -1.74 -7.06
CA THR A 152 -3.92 -2.51 -6.23
C THR A 152 -3.34 -2.78 -4.85
N SER A 153 -2.12 -3.30 -4.74
CA SER A 153 -1.49 -3.58 -3.46
C SER A 153 -1.39 -2.31 -2.60
N HIS A 154 -0.99 -1.20 -3.20
CA HIS A 154 -0.90 0.10 -2.53
C HIS A 154 -2.26 0.56 -2.00
N SER A 155 -3.31 0.52 -2.81
CA SER A 155 -4.65 0.94 -2.40
C SER A 155 -5.25 0.05 -1.31
N PHE A 156 -4.97 -1.27 -1.33
CA PHE A 156 -5.41 -2.17 -0.27
C PHE A 156 -4.60 -1.98 1.02
N THR A 157 -3.31 -1.62 0.95
CA THR A 157 -2.55 -1.20 2.15
C THR A 157 -3.15 0.06 2.76
N ILE A 158 -3.47 1.08 1.94
CA ILE A 158 -4.16 2.29 2.39
C ILE A 158 -5.51 1.95 3.05
N ALA A 159 -6.32 1.13 2.40
CA ALA A 159 -7.64 0.75 2.93
C ALA A 159 -7.51 0.04 4.30
N THR A 160 -6.51 -0.80 4.47
CA THR A 160 -6.24 -1.46 5.75
C THR A 160 -5.83 -0.47 6.84
N ILE A 161 -4.96 0.50 6.50
CA ILE A 161 -4.55 1.57 7.43
C ILE A 161 -5.76 2.44 7.81
N VAL A 162 -6.57 2.83 6.83
CA VAL A 162 -7.79 3.62 7.06
C VAL A 162 -8.77 2.87 7.95
N ASN A 163 -8.97 1.57 7.72
CA ASN A 163 -9.82 0.74 8.55
C ASN A 163 -9.33 0.69 10.01
N GLU A 164 -8.02 0.60 10.20
CA GLU A 164 -7.42 0.56 11.52
C GLU A 164 -7.56 1.89 12.27
N LEU A 165 -7.30 3.00 11.59
CA LEU A 165 -7.28 4.32 12.22
C LEU A 165 -8.67 4.95 12.38
N TYR A 166 -9.61 4.65 11.47
CA TYR A 166 -10.90 5.35 11.39
C TYR A 166 -12.12 4.43 11.52
N GLY A 167 -11.89 3.13 11.76
CA GLY A 167 -12.94 2.13 12.00
C GLY A 167 -13.59 1.58 10.72
N ASP A 168 -14.45 0.57 10.95
CA ASP A 168 -14.97 -0.28 9.87
C ASP A 168 -15.80 0.46 8.82
N GLN A 169 -16.58 1.47 9.21
CA GLN A 169 -17.43 2.19 8.25
C GLN A 169 -16.62 2.92 7.18
N ILE A 170 -15.58 3.63 7.60
CA ILE A 170 -14.67 4.35 6.69
C ILE A 170 -13.77 3.36 5.98
N GLY A 171 -13.34 2.30 6.69
CA GLY A 171 -12.56 1.20 6.14
C GLY A 171 -13.24 0.50 4.97
N ILE A 172 -14.54 0.18 5.08
CA ILE A 172 -15.31 -0.43 3.99
C ILE A 172 -15.31 0.47 2.76
N ALA A 173 -15.54 1.77 2.93
CA ALA A 173 -15.49 2.73 1.82
C ALA A 173 -14.10 2.77 1.15
N ALA A 174 -13.03 2.72 1.96
CA ALA A 174 -11.66 2.65 1.45
C ALA A 174 -11.36 1.33 0.70
N TYR A 175 -11.87 0.20 1.16
CA TYR A 175 -11.76 -1.08 0.45
C TYR A 175 -12.56 -1.09 -0.86
N CYS A 176 -13.74 -0.47 -0.90
CA CYS A 176 -14.49 -0.29 -2.15
C CYS A 176 -13.70 0.55 -3.16
N LEU A 177 -13.06 1.61 -2.70
CA LEU A 177 -12.18 2.44 -3.54
C LEU A 177 -10.96 1.65 -4.02
N ALA A 178 -10.33 0.83 -3.17
CA ALA A 178 -9.24 -0.05 -3.56
C ALA A 178 -9.66 -1.10 -4.61
N ALA A 179 -10.88 -1.64 -4.51
CA ALA A 179 -11.44 -2.54 -5.51
C ALA A 179 -11.70 -1.82 -6.85
N LEU A 180 -12.16 -0.56 -6.82
CA LEU A 180 -12.29 0.26 -8.02
C LEU A 180 -10.92 0.49 -8.69
N VAL A 181 -9.87 0.76 -7.90
CA VAL A 181 -8.50 0.82 -8.42
C VAL A 181 -8.11 -0.50 -9.08
N ALA A 182 -8.38 -1.65 -8.45
CA ALA A 182 -8.09 -2.95 -9.04
C ALA A 182 -8.78 -3.14 -10.39
N ALA A 183 -10.07 -2.79 -10.49
CA ALA A 183 -10.84 -2.83 -11.74
C ALA A 183 -10.26 -1.90 -12.81
N SER A 184 -9.81 -0.69 -12.43
CA SER A 184 -9.17 0.24 -13.37
C SER A 184 -7.89 -0.34 -13.99
N ARG A 185 -7.11 -1.12 -13.22
CA ARG A 185 -5.88 -1.74 -13.75
C ARG A 185 -6.15 -2.77 -14.84
N ILE A 186 -7.25 -3.52 -14.71
CA ILE A 186 -7.70 -4.46 -15.73
C ILE A 186 -8.25 -3.69 -16.94
N ASN A 187 -9.10 -2.69 -16.70
CA ASN A 187 -9.70 -1.83 -17.71
C ASN A 187 -8.63 -1.17 -18.60
N ASP A 188 -7.57 -0.63 -17.99
CA ASP A 188 -6.45 0.04 -18.69
C ASP A 188 -5.46 -0.93 -19.33
N ASN A 189 -5.74 -2.22 -19.34
CA ASN A 189 -4.85 -3.24 -19.91
C ASN A 189 -3.43 -3.23 -19.31
N LYS A 190 -3.31 -2.85 -18.03
CA LYS A 190 -2.03 -2.77 -17.31
C LYS A 190 -1.70 -4.04 -16.55
N HIS A 191 -2.74 -4.73 -16.03
CA HIS A 191 -2.62 -5.91 -15.20
C HIS A 191 -3.69 -6.95 -15.56
N TYR A 192 -3.37 -8.22 -15.33
CA TYR A 192 -4.30 -9.32 -15.38
C TYR A 192 -5.14 -9.40 -14.10
N LEU A 193 -6.25 -10.16 -14.16
CA LEU A 193 -7.08 -10.41 -12.97
C LEU A 193 -6.28 -11.04 -11.84
N SER A 194 -5.46 -12.04 -12.16
CA SER A 194 -4.58 -12.70 -11.19
C SER A 194 -3.59 -11.74 -10.51
N ASP A 195 -3.05 -10.73 -11.25
CA ASP A 195 -2.13 -9.73 -10.69
C ASP A 195 -2.81 -8.84 -9.63
N VAL A 196 -4.08 -8.48 -9.86
CA VAL A 196 -4.82 -7.61 -8.94
C VAL A 196 -5.34 -8.39 -7.73
N ILE A 197 -5.76 -9.65 -7.90
CA ILE A 197 -6.19 -10.51 -6.78
C ILE A 197 -5.03 -10.71 -5.80
N PHE A 198 -3.86 -11.10 -6.30
CA PHE A 198 -2.70 -11.24 -5.43
C PHE A 198 -2.27 -9.90 -4.82
N GLY A 199 -2.30 -8.83 -5.61
CA GLY A 199 -1.99 -7.48 -5.16
C GLY A 199 -2.89 -7.04 -3.99
N ALA A 200 -4.19 -7.34 -4.05
CA ALA A 200 -5.14 -7.04 -2.98
C ALA A 200 -4.77 -7.76 -1.68
N GLY A 201 -4.52 -9.07 -1.74
CA GLY A 201 -4.11 -9.85 -0.57
C GLY A 201 -2.78 -9.41 0.00
N LEU A 202 -1.79 -9.12 -0.86
CA LEU A 202 -0.49 -8.61 -0.43
C LEU A 202 -0.62 -7.26 0.30
N GLY A 203 -1.37 -6.31 -0.27
CA GLY A 203 -1.57 -5.00 0.34
C GLY A 203 -2.27 -5.10 1.69
N THR A 204 -3.31 -5.94 1.78
CA THR A 204 -4.02 -6.21 3.03
C THR A 204 -3.09 -6.83 4.08
N ALA A 205 -2.29 -7.83 3.71
CA ALA A 205 -1.38 -8.49 4.64
C ALA A 205 -0.29 -7.54 5.15
N VAL A 206 0.25 -6.68 4.29
CA VAL A 206 1.23 -5.65 4.69
C VAL A 206 0.59 -4.66 5.65
N GLY A 207 -0.55 -4.06 5.31
CA GLY A 207 -1.26 -3.13 6.18
C GLY A 207 -1.56 -3.75 7.55
N ARG A 208 -2.06 -5.00 7.59
CA ARG A 208 -2.36 -5.72 8.84
C ARG A 208 -1.13 -6.05 9.68
N GLY A 209 0.01 -6.40 9.04
CA GLY A 209 1.25 -6.66 9.77
C GLY A 209 1.68 -5.46 10.61
N PHE A 210 1.61 -4.26 10.02
CA PHE A 210 1.90 -3.01 10.71
C PHE A 210 0.79 -2.59 11.69
N ALA A 211 -0.48 -2.80 11.36
CA ALA A 211 -1.62 -2.54 12.26
C ALA A 211 -1.51 -3.35 13.56
N LEU A 212 -1.14 -4.63 13.47
CA LEU A 212 -0.95 -5.48 14.65
C LEU A 212 0.17 -4.99 15.58
N SER A 213 1.25 -4.42 15.02
CA SER A 213 2.34 -3.84 15.82
C SER A 213 1.95 -2.48 16.40
N TYR A 214 1.24 -1.67 15.62
CA TYR A 214 0.68 -0.39 16.06
C TYR A 214 -0.24 -0.58 17.28
N ASN A 215 -1.18 -1.53 17.19
CA ASN A 215 -2.10 -1.84 18.27
C ASN A 215 -1.42 -2.38 19.54
N ASN A 216 -0.34 -3.16 19.39
CA ASN A 216 0.44 -3.62 20.54
C ASN A 216 1.11 -2.44 21.25
N ARG A 217 1.71 -1.51 20.52
CA ARG A 217 2.33 -0.31 21.10
C ARG A 217 1.33 0.53 21.89
N ILE A 218 0.16 0.79 21.33
CA ILE A 218 -0.88 1.55 22.02
C ILE A 218 -1.33 0.84 23.30
N LYS A 219 -1.53 -0.48 23.26
CA LYS A 219 -1.94 -1.26 24.44
C LYS A 219 -0.88 -1.28 25.54
N GLU A 220 0.40 -1.33 25.16
CA GLU A 220 1.53 -1.39 26.07
C GLU A 220 2.01 0.01 26.51
N ASN A 221 1.38 1.06 25.99
CA ASN A 221 1.73 2.46 26.22
C ASN A 221 3.24 2.77 25.96
N ILE A 222 3.81 2.11 24.94
CA ILE A 222 5.19 2.28 24.53
C ILE A 222 5.28 3.55 23.68
N PRO A 223 6.05 4.58 24.10
CA PRO A 223 6.16 5.81 23.33
C PRO A 223 6.85 5.56 22.00
N SER A 224 6.35 6.21 20.94
CA SER A 224 7.00 6.15 19.63
C SER A 224 8.38 6.83 19.71
N PRO A 225 9.40 6.27 19.02
CA PRO A 225 10.64 7.01 18.82
C PRO A 225 10.33 8.29 18.04
N GLN A 226 10.77 9.43 18.54
CA GLN A 226 10.52 10.70 17.87
C GLN A 226 11.18 10.73 16.49
N LEU A 227 10.37 10.65 15.45
CA LEU A 227 10.83 10.81 14.08
C LEU A 227 11.04 12.30 13.78
N PHE A 228 12.26 12.79 13.90
CA PHE A 228 12.58 14.17 13.51
C PHE A 228 12.76 14.24 11.98
N LEU A 229 11.72 14.65 11.27
CA LEU A 229 11.82 15.00 9.87
C LEU A 229 12.46 16.39 9.74
N LYS A 230 13.76 16.47 9.50
CA LYS A 230 14.41 17.73 9.10
C LYS A 230 14.28 17.91 7.59
N ILE A 231 13.34 18.76 7.17
CA ILE A 231 13.25 19.18 5.77
C ILE A 231 14.27 20.31 5.57
N TYR A 232 15.35 20.03 4.84
CA TYR A 232 16.28 21.05 4.36
C TYR A 232 15.74 21.61 3.05
N ILE A 233 15.22 22.84 3.07
CA ILE A 233 14.90 23.59 1.86
C ILE A 233 16.11 24.49 1.57
N PRO A 234 16.91 24.24 0.53
CA PRO A 234 17.94 25.20 0.13
C PRO A 234 17.21 26.41 -0.47
N LEU A 235 17.24 27.52 0.24
CA LEU A 235 16.86 28.82 -0.29
C LEU A 235 18.01 29.34 -1.12
N ASN A 236 17.83 29.38 -2.46
CA ASN A 236 18.70 30.13 -3.36
C ASN A 236 18.33 31.59 -3.36
#